data_fcddb86e83d9e62db1095ef729ea564b
#
_entry.id   fcddb86e83d9e62db1095ef729ea564b
#
_cell.length_a   1.000
_cell.length_b   1.000
_cell.length_c   1.000
_cell.angle_alpha   90.00
_cell.angle_beta   90.00
_cell.angle_gamma   90.00
#
_symmetry.space_group_name_H-M   'P 1'
#
loop_
_entity.id
_entity.type
_entity.pdbx_description
1 polymer ?
#
loop_
_entity_poly.entity_id
_entity_poly.type
_entity_poly.pdbx_seq_one_letter_code
_entity_poly.pdbx_strand_id
1 'polypeptide(L)'
;MPKDYYVQPEAPDPVLSEEQVLTLARRHLPTAQCVTAVDETGGEARTYFIDDAYLLKTQRPHKLRPRTSLKKEVVFLQQLEGVKGLNVPRVIGHGHPEPLIEYTLMTRMPGIAFRNAKLEGESRRTALKGLGSMLRRVHSIPQEPLRESNLFFGDQS
;
A
#
# COMPACT_ATOMS: atom_id res chain seq x y z
N MET A 1 0.88 20.54 -17.37
CA MET A 1 1.05 19.40 -16.44
C MET A 1 1.39 19.95 -15.08
N PRO A 2 0.73 19.51 -13.99
CA PRO A 2 1.18 19.87 -12.67
C PRO A 2 2.62 19.38 -12.53
N LYS A 3 3.54 20.26 -12.14
CA LYS A 3 4.89 19.85 -11.77
C LYS A 3 4.75 18.87 -10.63
N ASP A 4 5.38 17.70 -10.76
CA ASP A 4 5.45 16.69 -9.71
C ASP A 4 6.43 17.23 -8.66
N TYR A 5 5.91 18.03 -7.73
CA TYR A 5 6.70 18.77 -6.73
C TYR A 5 7.47 17.87 -5.78
N TYR A 6 7.23 16.56 -5.86
CA TYR A 6 7.81 15.57 -4.95
C TYR A 6 8.90 14.71 -5.60
N VAL A 7 9.18 14.91 -6.89
CA VAL A 7 10.26 14.17 -7.55
C VAL A 7 11.60 14.65 -7.02
N GLN A 8 12.39 13.71 -6.52
CA GLN A 8 13.77 13.91 -6.06
C GLN A 8 14.72 13.23 -7.06
N PRO A 9 15.19 13.95 -8.10
CA PRO A 9 15.95 13.35 -9.20
C PRO A 9 17.24 12.65 -8.77
N GLU A 10 17.84 13.12 -7.69
CA GLU A 10 19.09 12.57 -7.13
C GLU A 10 18.86 11.34 -6.23
N ALA A 11 17.62 11.08 -5.82
CA ALA A 11 17.31 9.92 -5.00
C ALA A 11 17.21 8.66 -5.87
N PRO A 12 17.67 7.50 -5.38
CA PRO A 12 17.61 6.26 -6.13
C PRO A 12 16.17 5.77 -6.31
N ASP A 13 15.96 5.02 -7.38
CA ASP A 13 14.72 4.29 -7.65
C ASP A 13 15.06 2.81 -7.86
N PRO A 14 15.30 2.05 -6.79
CA PRO A 14 15.75 0.67 -6.90
C PRO A 14 14.67 -0.22 -7.55
N VAL A 15 15.07 -0.97 -8.57
CA VAL A 15 14.26 -1.99 -9.22
C VAL A 15 14.79 -3.35 -8.79
N LEU A 16 13.92 -4.14 -8.15
CA LEU A 16 14.28 -5.48 -7.71
C LEU A 16 14.07 -6.50 -8.85
N SER A 17 15.00 -7.44 -8.98
CA SER A 17 14.78 -8.62 -9.81
C SER A 17 13.70 -9.53 -9.22
N GLU A 18 13.13 -10.42 -10.04
CA GLU A 18 12.17 -11.41 -9.57
C GLU A 18 12.72 -12.24 -8.40
N GLU A 19 13.98 -12.68 -8.48
CA GLU A 19 14.64 -13.44 -7.44
C GLU A 19 14.74 -12.67 -6.11
N GLN A 20 15.09 -11.37 -6.18
CA GLN A 20 15.13 -10.50 -5.00
C GLN A 20 13.75 -10.33 -4.39
N VAL A 21 12.72 -10.08 -5.21
CA VAL A 21 11.33 -9.96 -4.77
C VAL A 21 10.87 -11.22 -4.06
N LEU A 22 11.10 -12.40 -4.67
CA LEU A 22 10.72 -13.68 -4.07
C LEU A 22 11.51 -13.98 -2.80
N THR A 23 12.78 -13.59 -2.74
CA THR A 23 13.58 -13.73 -1.51
C THR A 23 12.97 -12.92 -0.36
N LEU A 24 12.54 -11.69 -0.61
CA LEU A 24 11.87 -10.86 0.39
C LEU A 24 10.50 -11.44 0.77
N ALA A 25 9.72 -11.86 -0.21
CA ALA A 25 8.39 -12.43 0.02
C ALA A 25 8.45 -13.72 0.86
N ARG A 26 9.39 -14.61 0.55
CA ARG A 26 9.56 -15.90 1.25
C ARG A 26 9.95 -15.79 2.71
N ARG A 27 10.43 -14.65 3.17
CA ARG A 27 10.63 -14.39 4.60
C ARG A 27 9.33 -14.46 5.41
N HIS A 28 8.19 -14.19 4.77
CA HIS A 28 6.87 -14.14 5.39
C HIS A 28 5.88 -15.12 4.77
N LEU A 29 6.10 -15.51 3.52
CA LEU A 29 5.28 -16.42 2.73
C LEU A 29 6.21 -17.44 2.05
N PRO A 30 6.63 -18.51 2.74
CA PRO A 30 7.58 -19.50 2.19
C PRO A 30 7.13 -20.17 0.90
N THR A 31 5.82 -20.16 0.62
CA THR A 31 5.20 -20.76 -0.57
C THR A 31 5.19 -19.87 -1.82
N ALA A 32 5.69 -18.63 -1.74
CA ALA A 32 5.74 -17.73 -2.89
C ALA A 32 6.54 -18.33 -4.05
N GLN A 33 5.93 -18.36 -5.26
CA GLN A 33 6.48 -19.07 -6.41
C GLN A 33 7.00 -18.12 -7.50
N CYS A 34 6.19 -17.14 -7.94
CA CYS A 34 6.55 -16.29 -9.07
C CYS A 34 6.03 -14.86 -8.93
N VAL A 35 6.67 -13.95 -9.65
CA VAL A 35 6.19 -12.58 -9.88
C VAL A 35 5.42 -12.57 -11.20
N THR A 36 4.12 -12.29 -11.16
CA THR A 36 3.23 -12.36 -12.33
C THR A 36 3.13 -11.03 -13.07
N ALA A 37 3.35 -9.91 -12.39
CA ALA A 37 3.34 -8.57 -12.98
C ALA A 37 4.04 -7.55 -12.08
N VAL A 38 4.36 -6.38 -12.67
CA VAL A 38 4.86 -5.22 -11.93
C VAL A 38 4.03 -4.00 -12.31
N ASP A 39 3.59 -3.22 -11.32
CA ASP A 39 2.86 -1.97 -11.50
C ASP A 39 3.64 -0.80 -10.89
N GLU A 40 3.91 0.20 -11.70
CA GLU A 40 4.59 1.45 -11.34
C GLU A 40 3.68 2.69 -11.46
N THR A 41 2.41 2.50 -11.77
CA THR A 41 1.46 3.60 -11.99
C THR A 41 1.13 4.37 -10.71
N GLY A 42 1.38 3.77 -9.55
CA GLY A 42 1.11 4.34 -8.23
C GLY A 42 2.03 5.47 -7.78
N GLY A 43 3.10 5.77 -8.49
CA GLY A 43 4.02 6.87 -8.17
C GLY A 43 5.00 6.58 -7.03
N GLU A 44 4.56 6.51 -5.79
CA GLU A 44 5.40 6.40 -4.59
C GLU A 44 5.90 5.00 -4.26
N ALA A 45 5.23 3.97 -4.80
CA ALA A 45 5.60 2.58 -4.64
C ALA A 45 5.63 1.85 -5.97
N ARG A 46 6.53 0.89 -6.05
CA ARG A 46 6.52 -0.14 -7.09
C ARG A 46 5.86 -1.37 -6.49
N THR A 47 4.89 -1.95 -7.21
CA THR A 47 4.10 -3.09 -6.74
C THR A 47 4.40 -4.31 -7.59
N TYR A 48 4.86 -5.36 -6.95
CA TYR A 48 5.09 -6.67 -7.55
C TYR A 48 3.93 -7.59 -7.18
N PHE A 49 3.28 -8.19 -8.18
CA PHE A 49 2.22 -9.17 -7.97
C PHE A 49 2.84 -10.55 -7.80
N ILE A 50 2.47 -11.26 -6.75
CA ILE A 50 3.00 -12.58 -6.41
C ILE A 50 1.86 -13.59 -6.42
N ASP A 51 2.02 -14.64 -7.23
CA ASP A 51 1.06 -15.76 -7.36
C ASP A 51 -0.38 -15.30 -7.56
N ASP A 52 -0.60 -14.14 -8.16
CA ASP A 52 -1.88 -13.45 -8.35
C ASP A 52 -2.72 -13.19 -7.07
N ALA A 53 -2.24 -13.61 -5.92
CA ALA A 53 -2.92 -13.52 -4.64
C ALA A 53 -2.32 -12.50 -3.67
N TYR A 54 -1.09 -12.06 -3.91
CA TYR A 54 -0.36 -11.17 -3.01
C TYR A 54 0.27 -10.01 -3.75
N LEU A 55 0.61 -8.96 -2.99
CA LEU A 55 1.34 -7.79 -3.46
C LEU A 55 2.57 -7.60 -2.57
N LEU A 56 3.75 -7.44 -3.18
CA LEU A 56 4.91 -6.89 -2.50
C LEU A 56 5.12 -5.47 -3.03
N LYS A 57 5.04 -4.50 -2.14
CA LYS A 57 5.29 -3.08 -2.44
C LYS A 57 6.68 -2.70 -1.96
N THR A 58 7.42 -2.00 -2.78
CA THR A 58 8.67 -1.32 -2.38
C THR A 58 8.54 0.17 -2.55
N GLN A 59 9.18 0.95 -1.67
CA GLN A 59 9.24 2.40 -1.83
C GLN A 59 10.05 2.79 -3.07
N ARG A 60 9.70 3.95 -3.61
CA ARG A 60 10.48 4.63 -4.66
C ARG A 60 11.00 5.95 -4.08
N PRO A 61 12.19 5.98 -3.45
CA PRO A 61 12.72 7.20 -2.81
C PRO A 61 12.72 8.41 -3.74
N HIS A 62 13.01 8.21 -5.00
CA HIS A 62 12.96 9.21 -6.06
C HIS A 62 11.58 9.91 -6.20
N LYS A 63 10.47 9.23 -5.86
CA LYS A 63 9.10 9.76 -5.96
C LYS A 63 8.38 9.87 -4.62
N LEU A 64 9.08 9.62 -3.52
CA LEU A 64 8.48 9.57 -2.21
C LEU A 64 8.16 10.98 -1.70
N ARG A 65 6.91 11.22 -1.34
CA ARG A 65 6.51 12.45 -0.67
C ARG A 65 7.10 12.52 0.74
N PRO A 66 7.39 13.71 1.25
CA PRO A 66 7.80 13.86 2.64
C PRO A 66 6.82 13.16 3.59
N ARG A 67 7.34 12.50 4.62
CA ARG A 67 6.53 11.88 5.68
C ARG A 67 5.71 10.65 5.27
N THR A 68 5.91 10.13 4.06
CA THR A 68 5.30 8.86 3.61
C THR A 68 6.23 7.70 3.93
N SER A 69 5.68 6.58 4.39
CA SER A 69 6.41 5.32 4.54
C SER A 69 5.47 4.13 4.43
N LEU A 70 5.99 2.98 4.00
CA LEU A 70 5.24 1.73 4.00
C LEU A 70 4.90 1.29 5.42
N LYS A 71 5.73 1.60 6.39
CA LYS A 71 5.45 1.33 7.81
C LYS A 71 4.18 2.04 8.30
N LYS A 72 3.91 3.28 7.85
CA LYS A 72 2.65 3.96 8.15
C LYS A 72 1.45 3.21 7.57
N GLU A 73 1.55 2.74 6.33
CA GLU A 73 0.51 1.93 5.69
C GLU A 73 0.28 0.63 6.48
N VAL A 74 1.34 -0.06 6.89
CA VAL A 74 1.26 -1.28 7.69
C VAL A 74 0.52 -1.05 9.01
N VAL A 75 0.93 -0.07 9.79
CA VAL A 75 0.29 0.24 11.08
C VAL A 75 -1.19 0.59 10.89
N PHE A 76 -1.50 1.38 9.87
CA PHE A 76 -2.87 1.76 9.58
C PHE A 76 -3.73 0.56 9.15
N LEU A 77 -3.26 -0.28 8.23
CA LEU A 77 -3.97 -1.48 7.80
C LEU A 77 -4.20 -2.46 8.94
N GLN A 78 -3.22 -2.64 9.83
CA GLN A 78 -3.37 -3.49 11.01
C GLN A 78 -4.47 -3.01 11.97
N GLN A 79 -4.66 -1.68 12.10
CA GLN A 79 -5.77 -1.12 12.88
C GLN A 79 -7.14 -1.39 12.21
N LEU A 80 -7.17 -1.60 10.91
CA LEU A 80 -8.40 -1.86 10.15
C LEU A 80 -8.77 -3.34 10.08
N GLU A 81 -7.83 -4.27 10.28
CA GLU A 81 -8.05 -5.72 10.11
C GLU A 81 -9.22 -6.27 10.95
N GLY A 82 -9.44 -5.75 12.15
CA GLY A 82 -10.51 -6.21 13.04
C GLY A 82 -11.87 -5.51 12.85
N VAL A 83 -11.97 -4.55 11.95
CA VAL A 83 -13.19 -3.75 11.79
C VAL A 83 -14.25 -4.52 11.01
N LYS A 84 -15.34 -4.89 11.70
CA LYS A 84 -16.43 -5.66 11.08
C LYS A 84 -17.02 -4.95 9.86
N GLY A 85 -17.08 -5.67 8.74
CA GLY A 85 -17.66 -5.20 7.48
C GLY A 85 -16.76 -4.22 6.72
N LEU A 86 -15.48 -4.15 7.08
CA LEU A 86 -14.44 -3.48 6.32
C LEU A 86 -13.52 -4.56 5.71
N ASN A 87 -13.40 -4.54 4.39
CA ASN A 87 -12.50 -5.43 3.67
C ASN A 87 -11.29 -4.63 3.19
N VAL A 88 -10.14 -4.92 3.76
CA VAL A 88 -8.87 -4.26 3.48
C VAL A 88 -7.77 -5.29 3.21
N PRO A 89 -6.67 -4.91 2.53
CA PRO A 89 -5.53 -5.79 2.40
C PRO A 89 -5.02 -6.23 3.77
N ARG A 90 -4.77 -7.52 3.94
CA ARG A 90 -4.14 -8.05 5.14
C ARG A 90 -2.63 -7.98 4.99
N VAL A 91 -1.96 -7.38 5.95
CA VAL A 91 -0.50 -7.34 6.00
C VAL A 91 0.04 -8.72 6.37
N ILE A 92 0.87 -9.30 5.50
CA ILE A 92 1.56 -10.58 5.70
C ILE A 92 2.93 -10.34 6.32
N GLY A 93 3.61 -9.29 5.90
CA GLY A 93 4.92 -8.93 6.41
C GLY A 93 5.38 -7.55 5.97
N HIS A 94 6.39 -7.07 6.67
CA HIS A 94 7.05 -5.80 6.40
C HIS A 94 8.52 -5.93 6.75
N GLY A 95 9.39 -5.21 6.05
CA GLY A 95 10.80 -5.20 6.37
C GLY A 95 11.55 -4.03 5.75
N HIS A 96 12.74 -3.81 6.28
CA HIS A 96 13.68 -2.78 5.84
C HIS A 96 15.08 -3.39 5.80
N PRO A 97 15.34 -4.33 4.84
CA PRO A 97 16.57 -5.11 4.81
C PRO A 97 17.82 -4.27 4.49
N GLU A 98 17.63 -3.15 3.77
CA GLU A 98 18.67 -2.24 3.35
C GLU A 98 18.18 -0.80 3.45
N PRO A 99 19.05 0.21 3.61
CA PRO A 99 18.65 1.60 3.83
C PRO A 99 17.69 2.17 2.77
N LEU A 100 17.73 1.63 1.56
CA LEU A 100 16.91 2.11 0.42
C LEU A 100 15.74 1.20 0.08
N ILE A 101 15.60 0.05 0.76
CA ILE A 101 14.58 -0.94 0.45
C ILE A 101 13.69 -1.15 1.68
N GLU A 102 12.61 -0.39 1.74
CA GLU A 102 11.48 -0.69 2.60
C GLU A 102 10.43 -1.44 1.78
N TYR A 103 9.89 -2.55 2.30
CA TYR A 103 8.87 -3.32 1.61
C TYR A 103 7.74 -3.76 2.53
N THR A 104 6.58 -3.99 1.92
CA THR A 104 5.40 -4.58 2.58
C THR A 104 4.83 -5.67 1.68
N LEU A 105 4.57 -6.84 2.28
CA LEU A 105 3.85 -7.94 1.65
C LEU A 105 2.43 -7.98 2.21
N MET A 106 1.43 -8.01 1.34
CA MET A 106 0.02 -8.01 1.72
C MET A 106 -0.83 -8.82 0.74
N THR A 107 -2.04 -9.16 1.14
CA THR A 107 -3.01 -9.81 0.25
C THR A 107 -3.45 -8.86 -0.85
N ARG A 108 -3.65 -9.40 -2.06
CA ARG A 108 -4.26 -8.67 -3.17
C ARG A 108 -5.76 -8.54 -2.96
N MET A 109 -6.28 -7.32 -3.11
CA MET A 109 -7.71 -7.10 -3.12
C MET A 109 -8.28 -7.41 -4.51
N PRO A 110 -9.43 -8.09 -4.59
CA PRO A 110 -10.11 -8.30 -5.87
C PRO A 110 -10.73 -6.99 -6.38
N GLY A 111 -10.91 -6.92 -7.71
CA GLY A 111 -11.56 -5.79 -8.35
C GLY A 111 -10.60 -4.88 -9.12
N ILE A 112 -11.15 -3.75 -9.56
CA ILE A 112 -10.43 -2.72 -10.32
C ILE A 112 -10.61 -1.36 -9.66
N ALA A 113 -9.66 -0.46 -9.87
CA ALA A 113 -9.75 0.90 -9.35
C ALA A 113 -11.01 1.60 -9.87
N PHE A 114 -11.71 2.31 -8.98
CA PHE A 114 -12.98 2.99 -9.31
C PHE A 114 -12.86 3.91 -10.56
N ARG A 115 -11.73 4.59 -10.73
CA ARG A 115 -11.46 5.44 -11.89
C ARG A 115 -11.46 4.67 -13.23
N ASN A 116 -11.16 3.37 -13.18
CA ASN A 116 -11.10 2.49 -14.34
C ASN A 116 -12.42 1.73 -14.55
N ALA A 117 -13.29 1.72 -13.55
CA ALA A 117 -14.61 1.12 -13.63
C ALA A 117 -15.56 2.11 -14.33
N LYS A 118 -16.01 1.75 -15.53
CA LYS A 118 -16.98 2.56 -16.30
C LYS A 118 -18.38 2.44 -15.67
N LEU A 119 -18.54 2.92 -14.44
CA LEU A 119 -19.81 2.87 -13.71
C LEU A 119 -20.64 4.11 -14.02
N GLU A 120 -21.91 3.89 -14.38
CA GLU A 120 -22.87 4.95 -14.70
C GLU A 120 -24.19 4.72 -13.95
N GLY A 121 -25.03 5.74 -13.92
CA GLY A 121 -26.39 5.66 -13.38
C GLY A 121 -26.43 5.08 -11.96
N GLU A 122 -27.29 4.09 -11.75
CA GLU A 122 -27.53 3.48 -10.43
C GLU A 122 -26.32 2.67 -9.91
N SER A 123 -25.56 2.01 -10.78
CA SER A 123 -24.37 1.27 -10.36
C SER A 123 -23.30 2.19 -9.79
N ARG A 124 -23.10 3.38 -10.38
CA ARG A 124 -22.19 4.41 -9.84
C ARG A 124 -22.68 4.93 -8.49
N ARG A 125 -23.97 5.20 -8.36
CA ARG A 125 -24.60 5.68 -7.11
C ARG A 125 -24.43 4.65 -5.98
N THR A 126 -24.69 3.38 -6.26
CA THR A 126 -24.53 2.28 -5.31
C THR A 126 -23.06 2.15 -4.85
N ALA A 127 -22.12 2.19 -5.80
CA ALA A 127 -20.69 2.14 -5.47
C ALA A 127 -20.25 3.33 -4.61
N LEU A 128 -20.70 4.55 -4.89
CA LEU A 128 -20.40 5.73 -4.08
C LEU A 128 -21.01 5.66 -2.67
N LYS A 129 -22.23 5.15 -2.52
CA LYS A 129 -22.83 4.89 -1.20
C LYS A 129 -22.02 3.86 -0.40
N GLY A 130 -21.59 2.78 -1.06
CA GLY A 130 -20.72 1.77 -0.47
C GLY A 130 -19.39 2.35 0.00
N LEU A 131 -18.75 3.17 -0.83
CA LEU A 131 -17.51 3.89 -0.48
C LEU A 131 -17.73 4.81 0.73
N GLY A 132 -18.79 5.60 0.75
CA GLY A 132 -19.12 6.48 1.87
C GLY A 132 -19.34 5.72 3.17
N SER A 133 -20.02 4.56 3.12
CA SER A 133 -20.20 3.67 4.27
C SER A 133 -18.87 3.10 4.77
N MET A 134 -18.00 2.70 3.87
CA MET A 134 -16.66 2.19 4.20
C MET A 134 -15.79 3.27 4.84
N LEU A 135 -15.74 4.48 4.27
CA LEU A 135 -15.00 5.61 4.84
C LEU A 135 -15.47 5.96 6.25
N ARG A 136 -16.78 5.92 6.52
CA ARG A 136 -17.33 6.14 7.86
C ARG A 136 -16.80 5.14 8.88
N ARG A 137 -16.69 3.87 8.49
CA ARG A 137 -16.10 2.82 9.35
C ARG A 137 -14.61 3.05 9.60
N VAL A 138 -13.86 3.43 8.56
CA VAL A 138 -12.45 3.80 8.70
C VAL A 138 -12.28 4.97 9.68
N HIS A 139 -13.14 6.00 9.58
CA HIS A 139 -13.07 7.16 10.47
C HIS A 139 -13.54 6.86 11.90
N SER A 140 -14.20 5.73 12.15
CA SER A 140 -14.68 5.34 13.49
C SER A 140 -13.67 4.52 14.29
N ILE A 141 -12.50 4.17 13.73
CA ILE A 141 -11.48 3.44 14.48
C ILE A 141 -10.90 4.32 15.61
N PRO A 142 -10.46 3.70 16.72
CA PRO A 142 -9.75 4.41 17.78
C PRO A 142 -8.51 5.12 17.24
N GLN A 143 -8.30 6.38 17.62
CA GLN A 143 -7.16 7.18 17.15
C GLN A 143 -5.91 7.00 18.03
N GLU A 144 -6.09 6.54 19.27
CA GLU A 144 -5.03 6.40 20.26
C GLU A 144 -3.85 5.57 19.76
N PRO A 145 -4.03 4.36 19.16
CA PRO A 145 -2.91 3.57 18.68
C PRO A 145 -2.10 4.27 17.58
N LEU A 146 -2.77 5.10 16.76
CA LEU A 146 -2.11 5.87 15.72
C LEU A 146 -1.30 7.04 16.32
N ARG A 147 -1.84 7.69 17.35
CA ARG A 147 -1.15 8.79 18.07
C ARG A 147 0.08 8.29 18.82
N GLU A 148 -0.03 7.15 19.49
CA GLU A 148 1.06 6.55 20.25
C GLU A 148 2.20 6.02 19.36
N SER A 149 1.93 5.74 18.09
CA SER A 149 2.93 5.18 17.18
C SER A 149 4.09 6.11 16.82
N ASN A 150 4.00 7.42 17.09
CA ASN A 150 4.94 8.48 16.68
C ASN A 150 5.18 8.58 15.16
N LEU A 151 4.50 7.76 14.36
CA LEU A 151 4.66 7.73 12.90
C LEU A 151 3.82 8.80 12.19
N PHE A 152 2.71 9.21 12.82
CA PHE A 152 1.72 10.09 12.19
C PHE A 152 1.74 11.52 12.70
N PHE A 153 2.32 11.77 13.88
CA PHE A 153 2.23 13.06 14.59
C PHE A 153 3.56 13.77 14.85
N GLY A 154 4.69 13.22 14.43
CA GLY A 154 6.02 13.84 14.56
C GLY A 154 6.21 15.12 13.77
N ASP A 155 5.16 15.65 13.18
CA ASP A 155 5.21 16.66 12.14
C ASP A 155 4.45 17.94 12.47
N GLN A 156 4.06 18.13 13.71
CA GLN A 156 3.37 19.34 14.18
C GLN A 156 4.34 20.33 14.82
N SER A 157 5.52 20.49 14.25
CA SER A 157 6.41 21.61 14.58
C SER A 157 6.41 22.63 13.48
#